data_bb94510fd9b6d9c49d72df7b774b9f8d
#
_entry.id   bb94510fd9b6d9c49d72df7b774b9f8d
#
_cell.length_a   1.000
_cell.length_b   1.000
_cell.length_c   1.000
_cell.angle_alpha   90.00
_cell.angle_beta   90.00
_cell.angle_gamma   90.00
#
_symmetry.space_group_name_H-M   'P 1'
#
loop_
_entity.id
_entity.type
_entity.pdbx_description
1 polymer ?
#
loop_
_entity_poly.entity_id
_entity_poly.type
_entity_poly.pdbx_seq_one_letter_code
_entity_poly.pdbx_strand_id
1 'polypeptide(L)'
;MKSVIYASDGYRKFFNRSVEKVHFLDELNVHSLSDCTIVIDPDHKFGVFDSAGMFVPSSGQKRNKLIQTPPVFMTANDYLDVEAVYLGTLEDHFGHFLLEHTTRLYALLRQRYQGKKYILVNNRNLPGVSDFVYQLFALLGIDRNDVIVVSSSVGIRKLYVPEVAFEIPNTSSKAFGKIFDAAASAITSDIRHDKVYVSRLKLGDRATYGEEQIQQIFASNGFAVIYPECLSFDEQVAYMRHCKCLAGIAGSALHLSLFMPSGGTVVQIKRNKPYRDNSDTQYLLCATKGCDFVLVDCALERLPTHHWSEFPQIVGPTKYLKQFCVDCGFVISGADMVPGTQYKKAYRAAFRSKGGFVRYQLKRILVYVVPRLIPCATKRTSVRRWLNKHI
;
A
#
# COMPACT_ATOMS: atom_id res chain seq x y z
N MET A 1 -7.66 -2.11 19.99
CA MET A 1 -7.41 -1.06 18.97
C MET A 1 -8.46 0.02 19.09
N LYS A 2 -8.03 1.27 19.19
CA LYS A 2 -8.91 2.46 19.16
C LYS A 2 -8.74 3.17 17.81
N SER A 3 -9.77 3.88 17.36
CA SER A 3 -9.65 4.78 16.21
C SER A 3 -10.18 6.16 16.55
N VAL A 4 -9.39 7.20 16.24
CA VAL A 4 -9.75 8.60 16.47
C VAL A 4 -9.64 9.36 15.14
N ILE A 5 -10.70 10.04 14.74
CA ILE A 5 -10.80 10.68 13.43
C ILE A 5 -11.01 12.19 13.60
N TYR A 6 -9.97 12.96 13.37
CA TYR A 6 -10.01 14.43 13.33
C TYR A 6 -10.32 14.89 11.91
N ALA A 7 -11.59 14.92 11.57
CA ALA A 7 -12.11 15.30 10.26
C ALA A 7 -13.56 15.79 10.34
N SER A 8 -14.16 16.17 9.21
CA SER A 8 -15.56 16.56 9.14
C SER A 8 -16.49 15.39 9.50
N ASP A 9 -17.70 15.69 9.98
CA ASP A 9 -18.71 14.67 10.31
C ASP A 9 -19.07 13.80 9.10
N GLY A 10 -19.16 14.42 7.92
CA GLY A 10 -19.40 13.69 6.68
C GLY A 10 -18.31 12.67 6.36
N TYR A 11 -17.04 13.04 6.58
CA TYR A 11 -15.92 12.12 6.39
C TYR A 11 -15.91 11.03 7.46
N ARG A 12 -16.14 11.36 8.74
CA ARG A 12 -16.25 10.37 9.83
C ARG A 12 -17.31 9.31 9.53
N LYS A 13 -18.49 9.71 9.11
CA LYS A 13 -19.58 8.79 8.70
C LYS A 13 -19.16 7.89 7.53
N PHE A 14 -18.49 8.45 6.53
CA PHE A 14 -17.99 7.69 5.40
C PHE A 14 -16.93 6.66 5.84
N PHE A 15 -15.95 7.10 6.62
CA PHE A 15 -14.88 6.25 7.13
C PHE A 15 -15.41 5.09 7.99
N ASN A 16 -16.29 5.38 8.95
CA ASN A 16 -16.88 4.35 9.81
C ASN A 16 -17.58 3.27 8.99
N ARG A 17 -18.38 3.63 7.98
CA ARG A 17 -19.02 2.65 7.08
C ARG A 17 -18.02 1.82 6.28
N SER A 18 -16.85 2.36 5.98
CA SER A 18 -15.77 1.64 5.28
C SER A 18 -15.16 0.58 6.18
N VAL A 19 -14.85 0.94 7.42
CA VAL A 19 -14.17 0.07 8.37
C VAL A 19 -15.07 -0.96 9.04
N GLU A 20 -16.38 -0.74 9.08
CA GLU A 20 -17.39 -1.75 9.50
C GLU A 20 -17.33 -3.04 8.67
N LYS A 21 -16.80 -2.97 7.46
CA LYS A 21 -16.64 -4.12 6.55
C LYS A 21 -15.35 -4.91 6.80
N VAL A 22 -14.51 -4.45 7.71
CA VAL A 22 -13.27 -5.15 8.04
C VAL A 22 -13.60 -6.48 8.74
N HIS A 23 -13.01 -7.55 8.24
CA HIS A 23 -13.14 -8.87 8.83
C HIS A 23 -11.79 -9.59 8.85
N PHE A 24 -11.64 -10.51 9.78
CA PHE A 24 -10.43 -11.30 9.94
C PHE A 24 -10.70 -12.76 9.58
N LEU A 25 -9.77 -13.35 8.84
CA LEU A 25 -9.76 -14.76 8.55
C LEU A 25 -9.19 -15.51 9.77
N ASP A 26 -9.91 -16.51 10.26
CA ASP A 26 -9.48 -17.29 11.41
C ASP A 26 -8.47 -18.36 11.01
N GLU A 27 -8.70 -19.01 9.87
CA GLU A 27 -7.85 -20.08 9.35
C GLU A 27 -7.40 -19.79 7.92
N LEU A 28 -6.20 -20.25 7.61
CA LEU A 28 -5.58 -20.17 6.30
C LEU A 28 -5.00 -21.53 5.92
N ASN A 29 -5.43 -22.03 4.76
CA ASN A 29 -4.97 -23.28 4.21
C ASN A 29 -3.74 -23.10 3.33
N VAL A 30 -3.00 -24.19 3.16
CA VAL A 30 -1.94 -24.32 2.17
C VAL A 30 -2.24 -25.58 1.37
N HIS A 31 -2.65 -25.39 0.12
CA HIS A 31 -2.96 -26.49 -0.79
C HIS A 31 -1.66 -27.18 -1.24
N SER A 32 -1.64 -28.49 -1.24
CA SER A 32 -0.49 -29.30 -1.66
C SER A 32 -0.82 -29.98 -2.98
N LEU A 33 -0.12 -29.61 -4.04
CA LEU A 33 -0.36 -30.08 -5.41
C LEU A 33 0.84 -30.88 -5.91
N SER A 34 0.59 -31.96 -6.64
CA SER A 34 1.61 -32.72 -7.36
C SER A 34 1.38 -32.56 -8.84
N ASP A 35 2.45 -32.49 -9.63
CA ASP A 35 2.41 -32.41 -11.11
C ASP A 35 1.44 -31.32 -11.60
N CYS A 36 1.57 -30.14 -11.03
CA CYS A 36 0.73 -28.97 -11.32
C CYS A 36 1.41 -28.05 -12.35
N THR A 37 0.63 -27.15 -12.93
CA THR A 37 1.13 -26.17 -13.91
C THR A 37 0.87 -24.76 -13.44
N ILE A 38 1.90 -23.92 -13.41
CA ILE A 38 1.77 -22.47 -13.34
C ILE A 38 1.54 -21.99 -14.76
N VAL A 39 0.42 -21.32 -15.01
CA VAL A 39 0.08 -20.78 -16.32
C VAL A 39 0.21 -19.26 -16.31
N ILE A 40 0.84 -18.72 -17.35
CA ILE A 40 0.85 -17.29 -17.68
C ILE A 40 0.33 -17.19 -19.11
N ASP A 41 -0.86 -16.61 -19.30
CA ASP A 41 -1.49 -16.52 -20.60
C ASP A 41 -1.03 -15.25 -21.38
N PRO A 42 -1.32 -15.15 -22.70
CA PRO A 42 -0.94 -13.99 -23.50
C PRO A 42 -1.51 -12.65 -23.01
N ASP A 43 -2.60 -12.67 -22.24
CA ASP A 43 -3.19 -11.48 -21.61
C ASP A 43 -2.53 -11.14 -20.28
N HIS A 44 -1.39 -11.79 -19.95
CA HIS A 44 -0.67 -11.64 -18.68
C HIS A 44 -1.47 -12.05 -17.43
N LYS A 45 -2.55 -12.82 -17.60
CA LYS A 45 -3.22 -13.48 -16.48
C LYS A 45 -2.40 -14.70 -16.06
N PHE A 46 -2.47 -15.02 -14.78
CA PHE A 46 -1.68 -16.12 -14.23
C PHE A 46 -2.46 -16.90 -13.20
N GLY A 47 -2.00 -18.12 -12.91
CA GLY A 47 -2.53 -18.96 -11.86
C GLY A 47 -2.00 -20.36 -11.92
N VAL A 48 -2.35 -21.17 -10.93
CA VAL A 48 -1.96 -22.57 -10.85
C VAL A 48 -3.13 -23.46 -11.25
N PHE A 49 -2.84 -24.49 -12.01
CA PHE A 49 -3.75 -25.57 -12.35
C PHE A 49 -3.20 -26.87 -11.77
N ASP A 50 -4.06 -27.71 -11.22
CA ASP A 50 -3.69 -29.01 -10.72
C ASP A 50 -3.42 -30.01 -11.86
N SER A 51 -3.07 -31.25 -11.51
CA SER A 51 -2.78 -32.32 -12.49
C SER A 51 -3.99 -32.73 -13.35
N ALA A 52 -5.21 -32.39 -12.92
CA ALA A 52 -6.43 -32.59 -13.69
C ALA A 52 -6.79 -31.38 -14.60
N GLY A 53 -5.96 -30.35 -14.61
CA GLY A 53 -6.21 -29.11 -15.36
C GLY A 53 -7.27 -28.20 -14.74
N MET A 54 -7.54 -28.36 -13.44
CA MET A 54 -8.48 -27.51 -12.71
C MET A 54 -7.76 -26.30 -12.08
N PHE A 55 -8.32 -25.11 -12.28
CA PHE A 55 -7.76 -23.89 -11.68
C PHE A 55 -7.83 -23.91 -10.16
N VAL A 56 -6.74 -23.54 -9.51
CA VAL A 56 -6.62 -23.43 -8.07
C VAL A 56 -6.91 -21.98 -7.63
N PRO A 57 -8.10 -21.67 -7.11
CA PRO A 57 -8.53 -20.28 -6.84
C PRO A 57 -7.61 -19.49 -5.89
N SER A 58 -6.97 -20.18 -4.93
CA SER A 58 -6.03 -19.57 -3.98
C SER A 58 -4.74 -19.07 -4.65
N SER A 59 -4.42 -19.51 -5.87
CA SER A 59 -3.25 -19.06 -6.63
C SER A 59 -3.45 -17.70 -7.30
N GLY A 60 -4.70 -17.30 -7.55
CA GLY A 60 -5.03 -16.02 -8.17
C GLY A 60 -4.75 -14.82 -7.26
N GLN A 61 -4.67 -13.64 -7.86
CA GLN A 61 -4.63 -12.39 -7.14
C GLN A 61 -6.05 -11.88 -6.91
N LYS A 62 -6.35 -11.46 -5.67
CA LYS A 62 -7.60 -10.80 -5.32
C LYS A 62 -7.32 -9.34 -5.00
N ARG A 63 -8.04 -8.45 -5.65
CA ARG A 63 -7.96 -7.02 -5.38
C ARG A 63 -9.35 -6.40 -5.41
N ASN A 64 -9.73 -5.66 -4.36
CA ASN A 64 -11.04 -5.00 -4.25
C ASN A 64 -12.23 -5.96 -4.48
N LYS A 65 -12.15 -7.20 -3.99
CA LYS A 65 -13.15 -8.27 -4.22
C LYS A 65 -13.31 -8.71 -5.68
N LEU A 66 -12.53 -8.16 -6.59
CA LEU A 66 -12.48 -8.65 -7.96
C LEU A 66 -11.54 -9.86 -7.97
N ILE A 67 -12.12 -11.03 -8.12
CA ILE A 67 -11.36 -12.24 -8.43
C ILE A 67 -10.81 -12.01 -9.82
N GLN A 68 -9.50 -12.10 -9.95
CA GLN A 68 -8.88 -12.11 -11.29
C GLN A 68 -9.51 -13.24 -12.09
N THR A 69 -9.96 -12.93 -13.31
CA THR A 69 -10.41 -13.98 -14.25
C THR A 69 -9.27 -14.99 -14.42
N PRO A 70 -9.52 -16.29 -14.20
CA PRO A 70 -8.49 -17.29 -14.38
C PRO A 70 -7.86 -17.18 -15.78
N PRO A 71 -6.56 -17.50 -15.92
CA PRO A 71 -5.97 -17.64 -17.23
C PRO A 71 -6.63 -18.80 -17.98
N VAL A 72 -6.53 -18.80 -19.30
CA VAL A 72 -6.89 -19.98 -20.09
C VAL A 72 -5.84 -21.06 -19.85
N PHE A 73 -6.27 -22.28 -19.55
CA PHE A 73 -5.33 -23.39 -19.35
C PHE A 73 -4.48 -23.60 -20.61
N MET A 74 -3.18 -23.70 -20.39
CA MET A 74 -2.18 -23.97 -21.43
C MET A 74 -1.21 -25.03 -20.90
N THR A 75 -0.84 -25.98 -21.75
CA THR A 75 0.24 -26.90 -21.45
C THR A 75 1.57 -26.17 -21.38
N ALA A 76 2.38 -26.50 -20.39
CA ALA A 76 3.74 -25.97 -20.28
C ALA A 76 4.72 -26.81 -21.10
N ASN A 77 5.69 -26.15 -21.74
CA ASN A 77 6.79 -26.83 -22.42
C ASN A 77 7.93 -27.17 -21.47
N ASP A 78 8.07 -26.42 -20.40
CA ASP A 78 9.11 -26.58 -19.40
C ASP A 78 8.57 -27.25 -18.14
N TYR A 79 9.44 -27.98 -17.44
CA TYR A 79 9.10 -28.65 -16.19
C TYR A 79 10.23 -28.46 -15.17
N LEU A 80 9.87 -28.08 -13.96
CA LEU A 80 10.77 -27.94 -12.83
C LEU A 80 10.57 -29.14 -11.86
N ASP A 81 11.56 -30.00 -11.77
CA ASP A 81 11.59 -31.11 -10.81
C ASP A 81 11.95 -30.58 -9.41
N VAL A 82 11.11 -29.76 -8.83
CA VAL A 82 11.33 -29.15 -7.53
C VAL A 82 10.11 -29.29 -6.63
N GLU A 83 10.39 -29.18 -5.33
CA GLU A 83 9.37 -28.97 -4.30
C GLU A 83 9.42 -27.50 -3.86
N ALA A 84 8.35 -26.74 -4.08
CA ALA A 84 8.35 -25.31 -3.93
C ALA A 84 7.11 -24.75 -3.22
N VAL A 85 7.25 -23.53 -2.69
CA VAL A 85 6.15 -22.72 -2.15
C VAL A 85 5.83 -21.60 -3.15
N TYR A 86 4.59 -21.48 -3.52
CA TYR A 86 4.09 -20.42 -4.39
C TYR A 86 3.91 -19.12 -3.61
N LEU A 87 4.62 -18.08 -4.00
CA LEU A 87 4.57 -16.78 -3.33
C LEU A 87 3.67 -15.75 -4.04
N GLY A 88 3.18 -16.08 -5.24
CA GLY A 88 2.37 -15.17 -6.05
C GLY A 88 3.18 -14.43 -7.10
N THR A 89 2.81 -13.18 -7.41
CA THR A 89 3.44 -12.39 -8.47
C THR A 89 4.54 -11.50 -7.95
N LEU A 90 5.46 -11.14 -8.86
CA LEU A 90 6.48 -10.13 -8.64
C LEU A 90 5.86 -8.72 -8.75
N GLU A 91 6.32 -7.81 -7.89
CA GLU A 91 5.94 -6.40 -7.87
C GLU A 91 7.15 -5.54 -7.51
N ASP A 92 7.32 -4.42 -8.22
CA ASP A 92 8.41 -3.47 -8.03
C ASP A 92 7.98 -2.21 -7.24
N HIS A 93 6.67 -2.02 -7.03
CA HIS A 93 6.16 -0.91 -6.23
C HIS A 93 6.09 -1.28 -4.75
N PHE A 94 6.89 -0.63 -3.90
CA PHE A 94 7.05 -0.92 -2.48
C PHE A 94 5.72 -1.13 -1.72
N GLY A 95 4.76 -0.19 -1.86
CA GLY A 95 3.48 -0.29 -1.14
C GLY A 95 2.65 -1.49 -1.58
N HIS A 96 2.58 -1.76 -2.89
CA HIS A 96 1.86 -2.93 -3.42
C HIS A 96 2.54 -4.24 -3.03
N PHE A 97 3.86 -4.27 -3.06
CA PHE A 97 4.60 -5.45 -2.60
C PHE A 97 4.23 -5.80 -1.16
N LEU A 98 4.33 -4.84 -0.23
CA LEU A 98 4.01 -5.09 1.18
C LEU A 98 2.57 -5.55 1.40
N LEU A 99 1.59 -5.06 0.63
CA LEU A 99 0.18 -5.32 0.90
C LEU A 99 -0.42 -6.47 0.10
N GLU A 100 0.07 -6.69 -1.13
CA GLU A 100 -0.57 -7.61 -2.06
C GLU A 100 0.33 -8.82 -2.39
N HIS A 101 1.66 -8.70 -2.26
CA HIS A 101 2.61 -9.72 -2.69
C HIS A 101 3.30 -10.47 -1.54
N THR A 102 3.22 -9.96 -0.32
CA THR A 102 3.70 -10.68 0.88
C THR A 102 2.63 -11.59 1.51
N THR A 103 1.42 -11.59 0.97
CA THR A 103 0.23 -12.18 1.59
C THR A 103 0.29 -13.69 1.78
N ARG A 104 1.24 -14.38 1.14
CA ARG A 104 1.48 -15.82 1.24
C ARG A 104 2.70 -16.20 2.08
N LEU A 105 3.51 -15.22 2.48
CA LEU A 105 4.75 -15.45 3.23
C LEU A 105 4.50 -16.04 4.63
N TYR A 106 3.29 -15.95 5.18
CA TYR A 106 2.95 -16.56 6.46
C TYR A 106 3.19 -18.07 6.49
N ALA A 107 3.13 -18.75 5.35
CA ALA A 107 3.42 -20.15 5.24
C ALA A 107 4.85 -20.47 5.69
N LEU A 108 5.80 -19.56 5.46
CA LEU A 108 7.22 -19.70 5.81
C LEU A 108 7.47 -19.71 7.33
N LEU A 109 6.53 -19.20 8.11
CA LEU A 109 6.58 -19.29 9.57
C LEU A 109 6.35 -20.72 10.09
N ARG A 110 5.94 -21.63 9.19
CA ARG A 110 5.78 -23.06 9.50
C ARG A 110 7.02 -23.82 9.03
N GLN A 111 7.72 -24.49 9.93
CA GLN A 111 9.00 -25.19 9.68
C GLN A 111 8.98 -26.09 8.43
N ARG A 112 7.85 -26.78 8.16
CA ARG A 112 7.70 -27.68 7.00
C ARG A 112 7.86 -27.02 5.63
N TYR A 113 7.80 -25.69 5.54
CA TYR A 113 7.94 -24.93 4.30
C TYR A 113 9.27 -24.18 4.20
N GLN A 114 10.10 -24.23 5.24
CA GLN A 114 11.43 -23.65 5.25
C GLN A 114 12.41 -24.52 4.43
N GLY A 115 13.42 -23.88 3.84
CA GLY A 115 14.46 -24.59 3.05
C GLY A 115 13.96 -25.22 1.75
N LYS A 116 12.76 -24.84 1.27
CA LYS A 116 12.24 -25.23 -0.06
C LYS A 116 12.59 -24.18 -1.10
N LYS A 117 12.33 -24.47 -2.38
CA LYS A 117 12.33 -23.43 -3.40
C LYS A 117 11.08 -22.57 -3.27
N TYR A 118 11.18 -21.30 -3.71
CA TYR A 118 10.12 -20.30 -3.60
C TYR A 118 9.86 -19.73 -4.99
N ILE A 119 8.61 -19.79 -5.46
CA ILE A 119 8.27 -19.37 -6.81
C ILE A 119 7.54 -18.05 -6.82
N LEU A 120 8.08 -17.10 -7.60
CA LEU A 120 7.46 -15.84 -7.96
C LEU A 120 7.11 -15.84 -9.45
N VAL A 121 5.94 -15.36 -9.79
CA VAL A 121 5.46 -15.23 -11.18
C VAL A 121 5.72 -13.82 -11.68
N ASN A 122 6.49 -13.67 -12.73
CA ASN A 122 6.75 -12.41 -13.42
C ASN A 122 5.85 -12.26 -14.65
N ASN A 123 4.57 -12.05 -14.42
CA ASN A 123 3.58 -11.89 -15.50
C ASN A 123 3.60 -10.50 -16.16
N ARG A 124 4.41 -9.55 -15.65
CA ARG A 124 4.51 -8.17 -16.17
C ARG A 124 5.82 -7.90 -16.90
N ASN A 125 6.65 -8.90 -17.08
CA ASN A 125 7.98 -8.77 -17.70
C ASN A 125 8.85 -7.71 -17.02
N LEU A 126 8.81 -7.65 -15.69
CA LEU A 126 9.69 -6.78 -14.91
C LEU A 126 11.16 -7.21 -15.13
N PRO A 127 12.11 -6.27 -15.11
CA PRO A 127 13.52 -6.57 -15.40
C PRO A 127 14.19 -7.46 -14.35
N GLY A 128 13.57 -7.64 -13.20
CA GLY A 128 14.08 -8.48 -12.11
C GLY A 128 13.34 -8.24 -10.80
N VAL A 129 13.82 -8.89 -9.77
CA VAL A 129 13.33 -8.73 -8.40
C VAL A 129 14.04 -7.55 -7.76
N SER A 130 13.31 -6.58 -7.24
CA SER A 130 13.87 -5.41 -6.55
C SER A 130 14.62 -5.81 -5.27
N ASP A 131 15.68 -5.08 -4.93
CA ASP A 131 16.54 -5.41 -3.78
C ASP A 131 15.77 -5.46 -2.46
N PHE A 132 14.81 -4.56 -2.23
CA PHE A 132 14.01 -4.57 -1.00
C PHE A 132 13.17 -5.86 -0.83
N VAL A 133 12.81 -6.54 -1.93
CA VAL A 133 12.13 -7.85 -1.89
C VAL A 133 13.07 -8.90 -1.33
N TYR A 134 14.31 -8.95 -1.85
CA TYR A 134 15.31 -9.88 -1.35
C TYR A 134 15.73 -9.57 0.08
N GLN A 135 15.79 -8.30 0.48
CA GLN A 135 16.07 -7.89 1.86
C GLN A 135 14.98 -8.41 2.81
N LEU A 136 13.68 -8.24 2.47
CA LEU A 136 12.61 -8.83 3.26
C LEU A 136 12.71 -10.36 3.31
N PHE A 137 13.02 -11.01 2.20
CA PHE A 137 13.17 -12.46 2.14
C PHE A 137 14.31 -12.94 3.04
N ALA A 138 15.45 -12.27 3.01
CA ALA A 138 16.58 -12.58 3.88
C ALA A 138 16.22 -12.48 5.37
N LEU A 139 15.45 -11.44 5.77
CA LEU A 139 14.94 -11.32 7.14
C LEU A 139 13.98 -12.47 7.54
N LEU A 140 13.39 -13.13 6.57
CA LEU A 140 12.53 -14.30 6.77
C LEU A 140 13.26 -15.64 6.58
N GLY A 141 14.59 -15.60 6.39
CA GLY A 141 15.42 -16.80 6.22
C GLY A 141 15.33 -17.42 4.82
N ILE A 142 14.90 -16.67 3.80
CA ILE A 142 14.90 -17.11 2.40
C ILE A 142 16.21 -16.68 1.74
N ASP A 143 16.99 -17.66 1.27
CA ASP A 143 18.15 -17.38 0.42
C ASP A 143 17.71 -16.96 -1.00
N ARG A 144 18.43 -15.99 -1.58
CA ARG A 144 18.18 -15.52 -2.95
C ARG A 144 18.24 -16.65 -3.98
N ASN A 145 19.14 -17.62 -3.78
CA ASN A 145 19.31 -18.78 -4.66
C ASN A 145 18.15 -19.79 -4.57
N ASP A 146 17.30 -19.67 -3.58
CA ASP A 146 16.10 -20.49 -3.45
C ASP A 146 14.86 -19.86 -4.12
N VAL A 147 14.97 -18.63 -4.61
CA VAL A 147 13.90 -17.92 -5.30
C VAL A 147 13.97 -18.20 -6.81
N ILE A 148 12.92 -18.80 -7.33
CA ILE A 148 12.74 -19.07 -8.77
C ILE A 148 11.72 -18.06 -9.32
N VAL A 149 12.11 -17.30 -10.32
CA VAL A 149 11.21 -16.37 -11.01
C VAL A 149 10.79 -17.00 -12.33
N VAL A 150 9.50 -17.21 -12.51
CA VAL A 150 8.93 -17.79 -13.75
C VAL A 150 8.24 -16.69 -14.56
N SER A 151 8.58 -16.61 -15.86
CA SER A 151 8.01 -15.63 -16.80
C SER A 151 7.20 -16.28 -17.94
N SER A 152 7.12 -17.60 -17.95
CA SER A 152 6.34 -18.42 -18.89
C SER A 152 5.65 -19.55 -18.14
N SER A 153 4.69 -20.20 -18.78
CA SER A 153 4.01 -21.37 -18.21
C SER A 153 4.99 -22.51 -17.97
N VAL A 154 4.90 -23.13 -16.79
CA VAL A 154 5.86 -24.16 -16.34
C VAL A 154 5.18 -25.23 -15.48
N GLY A 155 5.49 -26.51 -15.75
CA GLY A 155 5.10 -27.63 -14.89
C GLY A 155 5.95 -27.69 -13.63
N ILE A 156 5.38 -28.10 -12.51
CA ILE A 156 6.06 -28.21 -11.21
C ILE A 156 5.73 -29.57 -10.57
N ARG A 157 6.76 -30.31 -10.14
CA ARG A 157 6.58 -31.60 -9.48
C ARG A 157 5.74 -31.51 -8.20
N LYS A 158 6.05 -30.56 -7.33
CA LYS A 158 5.35 -30.37 -6.05
C LYS A 158 5.26 -28.89 -5.69
N LEU A 159 4.03 -28.40 -5.53
CA LEU A 159 3.79 -27.00 -5.21
C LEU A 159 2.86 -26.85 -4.01
N TYR A 160 3.28 -26.04 -3.05
CA TYR A 160 2.45 -25.59 -1.94
C TYR A 160 1.89 -24.23 -2.27
N VAL A 161 0.57 -24.09 -2.32
CA VAL A 161 -0.14 -22.87 -2.65
C VAL A 161 -0.85 -22.33 -1.41
N PRO A 162 -0.25 -21.36 -0.68
CA PRO A 162 -0.91 -20.73 0.46
C PRO A 162 -2.08 -19.84 0.01
N GLU A 163 -3.15 -19.83 0.80
CA GLU A 163 -4.23 -18.86 0.64
C GLU A 163 -3.74 -17.45 0.91
N VAL A 164 -4.48 -16.46 0.42
CA VAL A 164 -4.16 -15.03 0.60
C VAL A 164 -4.55 -14.60 2.02
N ALA A 165 -3.57 -14.13 2.80
CA ALA A 165 -3.75 -13.73 4.19
C ALA A 165 -4.20 -12.28 4.40
N PHE A 166 -4.17 -11.47 3.33
CA PHE A 166 -4.54 -10.05 3.35
C PHE A 166 -5.10 -9.63 1.99
N GLU A 167 -6.23 -8.96 1.99
CA GLU A 167 -6.88 -8.44 0.78
C GLU A 167 -7.44 -7.04 1.03
N ILE A 168 -6.97 -6.08 0.25
CA ILE A 168 -7.47 -4.70 0.29
C ILE A 168 -8.93 -4.67 -0.20
N PRO A 169 -9.83 -3.89 0.43
CA PRO A 169 -9.56 -2.94 1.52
C PRO A 169 -9.92 -3.46 2.92
N ASN A 170 -10.41 -4.66 3.09
CA ASN A 170 -11.14 -5.00 4.32
C ASN A 170 -10.94 -6.44 4.86
N THR A 171 -10.06 -7.25 4.27
CA THR A 171 -9.81 -8.61 4.76
C THR A 171 -8.38 -8.77 5.23
N SER A 172 -8.18 -9.34 6.41
CA SER A 172 -6.85 -9.65 6.95
C SER A 172 -6.87 -10.92 7.80
N SER A 173 -5.71 -11.34 8.25
CA SER A 173 -5.52 -12.40 9.24
C SER A 173 -4.40 -12.03 10.21
N LYS A 174 -4.41 -12.62 11.40
CA LYS A 174 -3.29 -12.47 12.35
C LYS A 174 -1.99 -13.05 11.79
N ALA A 175 -2.07 -14.06 10.92
CA ALA A 175 -0.91 -14.67 10.28
C ALA A 175 -0.16 -13.67 9.38
N PHE A 176 -0.87 -12.75 8.72
CA PHE A 176 -0.25 -11.70 7.92
C PHE A 176 0.63 -10.78 8.78
N GLY A 177 0.14 -10.32 9.93
CA GLY A 177 0.93 -9.48 10.83
C GLY A 177 2.20 -10.16 11.35
N LYS A 178 2.14 -11.46 11.63
CA LYS A 178 3.28 -12.25 12.15
C LYS A 178 4.46 -12.33 11.18
N ILE A 179 4.26 -12.21 9.87
CA ILE A 179 5.34 -12.12 8.86
C ILE A 179 6.28 -10.96 9.22
N PHE A 180 5.69 -9.82 9.49
CA PHE A 180 6.43 -8.58 9.76
C PHE A 180 7.02 -8.56 11.17
N ASP A 181 6.38 -9.23 12.13
CA ASP A 181 6.96 -9.44 13.46
C ASP A 181 8.25 -10.28 13.36
N ALA A 182 8.23 -11.35 12.56
CA ALA A 182 9.39 -12.19 12.33
C ALA A 182 10.53 -11.41 11.65
N ALA A 183 10.22 -10.66 10.58
CA ALA A 183 11.19 -9.83 9.88
C ALA A 183 11.79 -8.74 10.80
N ALA A 184 10.96 -8.04 11.57
CA ALA A 184 11.44 -7.03 12.51
C ALA A 184 12.32 -7.62 13.62
N SER A 185 12.03 -8.85 14.06
CA SER A 185 12.82 -9.54 15.08
C SER A 185 14.19 -9.99 14.58
N ALA A 186 14.36 -10.19 13.26
CA ALA A 186 15.62 -10.56 12.65
C ALA A 186 16.61 -9.38 12.52
N ILE A 187 16.12 -8.14 12.63
CA ILE A 187 16.99 -6.95 12.57
C ILE A 187 17.84 -6.84 13.82
N THR A 188 19.14 -6.72 13.61
CA THR A 188 20.14 -6.40 14.64
C THR A 188 20.57 -4.94 14.48
N SER A 189 19.99 -4.03 15.23
CA SER A 189 20.28 -2.59 15.17
C SER A 189 20.07 -1.93 16.52
N ASP A 190 20.88 -0.93 16.84
CA ASP A 190 20.76 -0.11 18.06
C ASP A 190 19.82 1.09 17.87
N ILE A 191 19.21 1.27 16.71
CA ILE A 191 18.26 2.34 16.44
C ILE A 191 17.03 2.15 17.34
N ARG A 192 16.77 3.16 18.18
CA ARG A 192 15.65 3.15 19.15
C ARG A 192 14.98 4.51 19.17
N HIS A 193 13.79 4.58 18.60
CA HIS A 193 12.94 5.77 18.64
C HIS A 193 11.50 5.35 18.96
N ASP A 194 10.96 5.90 20.05
CA ASP A 194 9.56 5.67 20.43
C ASP A 194 8.58 6.38 19.50
N LYS A 195 9.00 7.51 18.89
CA LYS A 195 8.17 8.34 18.02
C LYS A 195 8.92 8.60 16.71
N VAL A 196 8.31 8.25 15.59
CA VAL A 196 8.89 8.43 14.23
C VAL A 196 7.90 9.16 13.34
N TYR A 197 8.39 10.15 12.60
CA TYR A 197 7.66 10.82 11.52
C TYR A 197 8.28 10.43 10.17
N VAL A 198 7.51 9.78 9.31
CA VAL A 198 7.92 9.44 7.94
C VAL A 198 7.58 10.59 7.01
N SER A 199 8.61 11.31 6.56
CA SER A 199 8.49 12.47 5.70
C SER A 199 8.53 12.09 4.23
N ARG A 200 7.82 12.86 3.41
CA ARG A 200 7.78 12.73 1.95
C ARG A 200 8.50 13.86 1.22
N LEU A 201 9.17 14.75 1.95
CA LEU A 201 9.76 15.97 1.40
C LEU A 201 10.90 15.71 0.40
N LYS A 202 11.52 14.53 0.45
CA LYS A 202 12.58 14.14 -0.50
C LYS A 202 12.08 13.31 -1.69
N LEU A 203 10.78 13.06 -1.82
CA LEU A 203 10.22 12.25 -2.91
C LEU A 203 10.10 12.98 -4.27
N GLY A 204 10.70 14.15 -4.42
CA GLY A 204 10.68 14.90 -5.67
C GLY A 204 9.26 15.21 -6.17
N ASP A 205 8.90 14.73 -7.35
CA ASP A 205 7.60 15.02 -8.01
C ASP A 205 6.35 14.58 -7.22
N ARG A 206 6.52 13.76 -6.19
CA ARG A 206 5.43 13.33 -5.30
C ARG A 206 5.35 14.16 -4.02
N ALA A 207 6.05 15.28 -3.95
CA ALA A 207 6.05 16.17 -2.80
C ALA A 207 4.63 16.67 -2.48
N THR A 208 4.34 16.72 -1.19
CA THR A 208 3.12 17.31 -0.66
C THR A 208 3.48 18.70 -0.13
N TYR A 209 2.93 19.73 -0.75
CA TYR A 209 3.22 21.13 -0.34
C TYR A 209 2.65 21.40 1.06
N GLY A 210 3.46 21.93 1.94
CA GLY A 210 3.08 22.30 3.30
C GLY A 210 3.35 21.21 4.33
N GLU A 211 3.92 20.09 3.89
CA GLU A 211 4.34 19.04 4.81
C GLU A 211 5.45 19.51 5.75
N GLU A 212 6.31 20.46 5.31
CA GLU A 212 7.39 21.01 6.12
C GLU A 212 6.89 21.55 7.47
N GLN A 213 5.75 22.26 7.44
CA GLN A 213 5.16 22.83 8.63
C GLN A 213 4.60 21.73 9.56
N ILE A 214 3.95 20.72 8.99
CA ILE A 214 3.45 19.58 9.76
C ILE A 214 4.62 18.80 10.36
N GLN A 215 5.63 18.47 9.55
CA GLN A 215 6.85 17.81 10.01
C GLN A 215 7.49 18.56 11.19
N GLN A 216 7.60 19.89 11.11
CA GLN A 216 8.18 20.70 12.17
C GLN A 216 7.38 20.58 13.48
N ILE A 217 6.05 20.57 13.41
CA ILE A 217 5.20 20.36 14.60
C ILE A 217 5.53 19.02 15.26
N PHE A 218 5.61 17.92 14.48
CA PHE A 218 5.94 16.61 15.03
C PHE A 218 7.38 16.56 15.56
N ALA A 219 8.36 17.11 14.83
CA ALA A 219 9.75 17.18 15.26
C ALA A 219 9.92 17.91 16.60
N SER A 220 9.26 19.06 16.77
CA SER A 220 9.26 19.84 18.03
C SER A 220 8.60 19.11 19.20
N ASN A 221 7.87 18.03 18.93
CA ASN A 221 7.21 17.20 19.94
C ASN A 221 7.87 15.80 20.09
N GLY A 222 9.17 15.71 19.73
CA GLY A 222 10.03 14.57 20.02
C GLY A 222 9.92 13.42 19.02
N PHE A 223 9.42 13.65 17.80
CA PHE A 223 9.45 12.67 16.74
C PHE A 223 10.78 12.70 15.99
N ALA A 224 11.44 11.56 15.83
CA ALA A 224 12.55 11.40 14.90
C ALA A 224 12.01 11.46 13.46
N VAL A 225 12.48 12.43 12.68
CA VAL A 225 12.07 12.57 11.29
C VAL A 225 12.95 11.72 10.39
N ILE A 226 12.35 10.83 9.62
CA ILE A 226 13.07 10.00 8.65
C ILE A 226 12.50 10.21 7.23
N TYR A 227 13.36 9.95 6.26
CA TYR A 227 13.04 9.97 4.83
C TYR A 227 13.26 8.57 4.29
N PRO A 228 12.23 7.71 4.22
CA PRO A 228 12.39 6.29 3.87
C PRO A 228 13.15 6.06 2.55
N GLU A 229 12.99 6.96 1.58
CA GLU A 229 13.69 6.91 0.28
C GLU A 229 15.20 7.11 0.38
N CYS A 230 15.70 7.59 1.52
CA CYS A 230 17.12 7.80 1.78
C CYS A 230 17.72 6.70 2.69
N LEU A 231 16.93 5.71 3.08
CA LEU A 231 17.31 4.64 3.99
C LEU A 231 17.28 3.29 3.27
N SER A 232 18.17 2.40 3.64
CA SER A 232 18.04 0.98 3.27
C SER A 232 16.76 0.38 3.86
N PHE A 233 16.32 -0.74 3.32
CA PHE A 233 15.13 -1.42 3.85
C PHE A 233 15.32 -1.85 5.30
N ASP A 234 16.51 -2.38 5.64
CA ASP A 234 16.85 -2.80 6.99
C ASP A 234 16.81 -1.63 7.99
N GLU A 235 17.32 -0.46 7.59
CA GLU A 235 17.23 0.76 8.41
C GLU A 235 15.78 1.18 8.61
N GLN A 236 14.95 1.13 7.55
CA GLN A 236 13.52 1.43 7.68
C GLN A 236 12.83 0.50 8.69
N VAL A 237 13.12 -0.79 8.65
CA VAL A 237 12.59 -1.76 9.61
C VAL A 237 13.16 -1.52 11.01
N ALA A 238 14.45 -1.18 11.14
CA ALA A 238 15.09 -0.88 12.40
C ALA A 238 14.43 0.29 13.14
N TYR A 239 14.09 1.37 12.41
CA TYR A 239 13.32 2.50 12.99
C TYR A 239 11.95 2.07 13.51
N MET A 240 11.30 1.10 12.87
CA MET A 240 9.96 0.65 13.27
C MET A 240 9.95 -0.32 14.43
N ARG A 241 11.01 -1.13 14.59
CA ARG A 241 11.08 -2.22 15.58
C ARG A 241 10.75 -1.80 17.02
N HIS A 242 11.09 -0.57 17.38
CA HIS A 242 10.84 -0.01 18.72
C HIS A 242 9.86 1.17 18.70
N CYS A 243 9.30 1.50 17.52
CA CYS A 243 8.42 2.65 17.37
C CYS A 243 7.07 2.38 18.05
N LYS A 244 6.68 3.24 18.96
CA LYS A 244 5.37 3.23 19.63
C LYS A 244 4.36 4.18 18.99
N CYS A 245 4.86 5.21 18.27
CA CYS A 245 4.01 6.17 17.58
C CYS A 245 4.63 6.55 16.23
N LEU A 246 4.01 6.06 15.15
CA LEU A 246 4.39 6.40 13.78
C LEU A 246 3.44 7.46 13.24
N ALA A 247 3.98 8.57 12.73
CA ALA A 247 3.20 9.62 12.09
C ALA A 247 3.72 9.88 10.66
N GLY A 248 2.86 10.37 9.79
CA GLY A 248 3.26 10.81 8.45
C GLY A 248 2.08 11.10 7.53
N ILE A 249 2.42 11.65 6.37
CA ILE A 249 1.43 11.90 5.31
C ILE A 249 0.96 10.58 4.71
N ALA A 250 -0.35 10.47 4.46
CA ALA A 250 -0.96 9.31 3.82
C ALA A 250 -0.19 8.85 2.58
N GLY A 251 0.24 7.60 2.57
CA GLY A 251 1.03 6.99 1.49
C GLY A 251 1.73 5.71 1.95
N SER A 252 2.41 5.04 1.01
CA SER A 252 3.03 3.72 1.23
C SER A 252 4.10 3.69 2.34
N ALA A 253 4.74 4.83 2.66
CA ALA A 253 5.67 4.90 3.79
C ALA A 253 5.01 4.56 5.14
N LEU A 254 3.71 4.87 5.33
CA LEU A 254 2.99 4.48 6.54
C LEU A 254 2.74 2.97 6.65
N HIS A 255 2.88 2.20 5.56
CA HIS A 255 2.79 0.74 5.61
C HIS A 255 3.96 0.11 6.39
N LEU A 256 5.03 0.88 6.65
CA LEU A 256 6.07 0.50 7.60
C LEU A 256 5.53 0.21 9.02
N SER A 257 4.31 0.67 9.33
CA SER A 257 3.58 0.29 10.55
C SER A 257 3.43 -1.22 10.74
N LEU A 258 3.54 -2.01 9.67
CA LEU A 258 3.56 -3.47 9.74
C LEU A 258 4.74 -4.02 10.56
N PHE A 259 5.85 -3.30 10.64
CA PHE A 259 7.04 -3.69 11.40
C PHE A 259 7.04 -3.15 12.84
N MET A 260 6.03 -2.38 13.24
CA MET A 260 5.90 -1.87 14.62
C MET A 260 5.47 -2.98 15.58
N PRO A 261 5.82 -2.86 16.88
CA PRO A 261 5.23 -3.71 17.90
C PRO A 261 3.73 -3.45 18.04
N SER A 262 2.99 -4.48 18.45
CA SER A 262 1.57 -4.33 18.78
C SER A 262 1.35 -3.32 19.92
N GLY A 263 0.19 -2.66 19.93
CA GLY A 263 -0.15 -1.65 20.95
C GLY A 263 0.38 -0.25 20.64
N GLY A 264 1.11 -0.07 19.53
CA GLY A 264 1.54 1.26 19.08
C GLY A 264 0.39 2.08 18.50
N THR A 265 0.69 3.32 18.09
CA THR A 265 -0.26 4.25 17.46
C THR A 265 0.25 4.68 16.09
N VAL A 266 -0.62 4.69 15.09
CA VAL A 266 -0.32 5.23 13.76
C VAL A 266 -1.16 6.47 13.51
N VAL A 267 -0.48 7.60 13.27
CA VAL A 267 -1.09 8.90 12.97
C VAL A 267 -0.98 9.18 11.47
N GLN A 268 -2.07 8.97 10.75
CA GLN A 268 -2.14 9.27 9.32
C GLN A 268 -2.61 10.70 9.10
N ILE A 269 -1.75 11.50 8.48
CA ILE A 269 -2.09 12.85 8.02
C ILE A 269 -2.75 12.74 6.65
N LYS A 270 -4.05 13.04 6.60
CA LYS A 270 -4.82 13.05 5.37
C LYS A 270 -4.45 14.26 4.52
N ARG A 271 -4.14 14.03 3.23
CA ARG A 271 -3.61 15.05 2.32
C ARG A 271 -4.55 15.45 1.18
N ASN A 272 -5.59 14.68 0.91
CA ASN A 272 -6.54 14.93 -0.17
C ASN A 272 -7.98 14.99 0.35
N LYS A 273 -8.81 15.77 -0.31
CA LYS A 273 -10.20 16.01 0.09
C LYS A 273 -11.26 15.04 -0.47
N PRO A 274 -11.04 14.19 -1.49
CA PRO A 274 -12.02 13.16 -1.80
C PRO A 274 -12.26 12.27 -0.59
N TYR A 275 -13.45 11.75 -0.43
CA TYR A 275 -13.75 10.81 0.64
C TYR A 275 -12.98 9.50 0.50
N ARG A 276 -12.61 9.09 -0.72
CA ARG A 276 -11.79 7.90 -0.98
C ARG A 276 -10.31 8.29 -1.00
N ASP A 277 -9.59 7.90 0.04
CA ASP A 277 -8.17 8.22 0.24
C ASP A 277 -7.33 7.03 0.76
N ASN A 278 -7.86 5.82 0.67
CA ASN A 278 -7.23 4.58 1.15
C ASN A 278 -6.92 4.58 2.66
N SER A 279 -7.58 5.43 3.45
CA SER A 279 -7.40 5.42 4.91
C SER A 279 -7.97 4.16 5.55
N ASP A 280 -8.94 3.50 4.92
CA ASP A 280 -9.46 2.19 5.28
C ASP A 280 -8.39 1.10 5.18
N THR A 281 -7.52 1.16 4.16
CA THR A 281 -6.37 0.25 4.05
C THR A 281 -5.39 0.43 5.22
N GLN A 282 -5.02 1.68 5.57
CA GLN A 282 -4.14 1.91 6.71
C GLN A 282 -4.78 1.50 8.04
N TYR A 283 -6.08 1.72 8.19
CA TYR A 283 -6.84 1.21 9.33
C TYR A 283 -6.77 -0.32 9.42
N LEU A 284 -6.94 -1.04 8.29
CA LEU A 284 -6.84 -2.49 8.24
C LEU A 284 -5.44 -2.98 8.69
N LEU A 285 -4.37 -2.28 8.28
CA LEU A 285 -3.00 -2.59 8.72
C LEU A 285 -2.85 -2.40 10.23
N CYS A 286 -3.37 -1.30 10.77
CA CYS A 286 -3.36 -1.06 12.22
C CYS A 286 -4.14 -2.15 12.97
N ALA A 287 -5.31 -2.54 12.46
CA ALA A 287 -6.12 -3.62 13.04
C ALA A 287 -5.38 -4.96 13.00
N THR A 288 -4.67 -5.25 11.91
CA THR A 288 -3.85 -6.46 11.74
C THR A 288 -2.73 -6.54 12.78
N LYS A 289 -2.09 -5.40 13.07
CA LYS A 289 -0.98 -5.29 14.02
C LYS A 289 -1.42 -5.02 15.46
N GLY A 290 -2.72 -4.80 15.70
CA GLY A 290 -3.20 -4.41 17.03
C GLY A 290 -2.75 -3.00 17.44
N CYS A 291 -2.49 -2.11 16.49
CA CYS A 291 -2.11 -0.72 16.72
C CYS A 291 -3.34 0.19 16.72
N ASP A 292 -3.31 1.28 17.46
CA ASP A 292 -4.34 2.31 17.41
C ASP A 292 -4.18 3.14 16.12
N PHE A 293 -5.30 3.60 15.56
CA PHE A 293 -5.33 4.39 14.34
C PHE A 293 -5.85 5.80 14.62
N VAL A 294 -5.08 6.80 14.22
CA VAL A 294 -5.47 8.21 14.30
C VAL A 294 -5.41 8.81 12.90
N LEU A 295 -6.48 9.48 12.47
CA LEU A 295 -6.50 10.21 11.22
C LEU A 295 -6.71 11.70 11.49
N VAL A 296 -5.86 12.53 10.87
CA VAL A 296 -5.93 13.99 10.98
C VAL A 296 -6.09 14.61 9.59
N ASP A 297 -7.22 15.27 9.31
CA ASP A 297 -7.47 15.93 8.02
C ASP A 297 -6.73 17.27 7.94
N CYS A 298 -5.58 17.25 7.25
CA CYS A 298 -4.75 18.42 6.98
C CYS A 298 -4.87 18.93 5.55
N ALA A 299 -5.78 18.40 4.72
CA ALA A 299 -5.95 18.84 3.36
C ALA A 299 -6.54 20.25 3.28
N LEU A 300 -5.79 21.22 2.73
CA LEU A 300 -6.22 22.62 2.63
C LEU A 300 -7.12 22.88 1.43
N GLU A 301 -6.86 22.24 0.28
CA GLU A 301 -7.63 22.44 -0.94
C GLU A 301 -8.21 21.15 -1.51
N ARG A 302 -9.40 21.27 -2.07
CA ARG A 302 -10.05 20.19 -2.81
C ARG A 302 -9.61 20.27 -4.27
N LEU A 303 -8.68 19.38 -4.64
CA LEU A 303 -8.31 19.23 -6.03
C LEU A 303 -9.30 18.28 -6.71
N PRO A 304 -9.87 18.68 -7.84
CA PRO A 304 -10.65 17.78 -8.67
C PRO A 304 -9.67 16.86 -9.42
N THR A 305 -9.30 15.76 -8.83
CA THR A 305 -8.40 14.79 -9.46
C THR A 305 -9.21 13.63 -10.03
N HIS A 306 -8.86 13.19 -11.23
CA HIS A 306 -9.25 11.87 -11.74
C HIS A 306 -8.34 10.78 -11.17
N HIS A 307 -7.09 11.13 -10.92
CA HIS A 307 -6.10 10.24 -10.36
C HIS A 307 -5.41 10.97 -9.20
N TRP A 308 -5.48 10.41 -8.02
CA TRP A 308 -4.91 10.97 -6.79
C TRP A 308 -3.36 11.10 -6.85
N SER A 309 -2.71 10.42 -7.80
CA SER A 309 -1.25 10.43 -7.99
C SER A 309 -0.74 11.51 -8.95
N GLU A 310 -1.62 12.20 -9.68
CA GLU A 310 -1.22 13.07 -10.78
C GLU A 310 -0.96 14.53 -10.39
N PHE A 311 -1.38 14.94 -9.18
CA PHE A 311 -1.31 16.34 -8.78
C PHE A 311 -0.63 16.54 -7.44
N PRO A 312 0.17 17.64 -7.32
CA PRO A 312 0.68 18.03 -6.03
C PRO A 312 -0.48 18.31 -5.07
N GLN A 313 -0.29 17.90 -3.84
CA GLN A 313 -1.28 18.04 -2.79
C GLN A 313 -0.86 19.13 -1.83
N ILE A 314 -1.82 19.85 -1.28
CA ILE A 314 -1.55 20.93 -0.32
C ILE A 314 -2.11 20.56 1.02
N VAL A 315 -1.24 20.45 1.99
CA VAL A 315 -1.57 20.25 3.39
C VAL A 315 -1.15 21.46 4.23
N GLY A 316 -1.63 21.52 5.44
CA GLY A 316 -1.22 22.52 6.40
C GLY A 316 -2.04 22.45 7.69
N PRO A 317 -1.82 23.38 8.61
CA PRO A 317 -2.56 23.43 9.84
C PRO A 317 -4.05 23.71 9.57
N THR A 318 -4.86 22.74 9.96
CA THR A 318 -6.32 22.85 9.97
C THR A 318 -6.83 22.89 11.40
N LYS A 319 -8.12 23.20 11.57
CA LYS A 319 -8.76 23.08 12.90
C LYS A 319 -8.65 21.65 13.46
N TYR A 320 -8.57 20.65 12.61
CA TYR A 320 -8.44 19.25 12.99
C TYR A 320 -7.04 18.94 13.51
N LEU A 321 -5.98 19.48 12.87
CA LEU A 321 -4.62 19.36 13.38
C LEU A 321 -4.48 20.09 14.72
N LYS A 322 -5.07 21.28 14.85
CA LYS A 322 -5.07 22.02 16.11
C LYS A 322 -5.69 21.21 17.25
N GLN A 323 -6.88 20.61 17.00
CA GLN A 323 -7.55 19.79 18.00
C GLN A 323 -6.71 18.55 18.37
N PHE A 324 -6.15 17.87 17.37
CA PHE A 324 -5.23 16.74 17.61
C PHE A 324 -4.04 17.15 18.48
N CYS A 325 -3.40 18.29 18.18
CA CYS A 325 -2.26 18.77 18.96
C CYS A 325 -2.65 19.06 20.42
N VAL A 326 -3.80 19.69 20.65
CA VAL A 326 -4.33 19.95 22.00
C VAL A 326 -4.58 18.63 22.74
N ASP A 327 -5.27 17.70 22.12
CA ASP A 327 -5.62 16.41 22.74
C ASP A 327 -4.37 15.55 23.05
N CYS A 328 -3.30 15.70 22.25
CA CYS A 328 -2.02 15.02 22.47
C CYS A 328 -1.04 15.80 23.39
N GLY A 329 -1.39 17.00 23.83
CA GLY A 329 -0.51 17.85 24.63
C GLY A 329 0.73 18.34 23.85
N PHE A 330 0.62 18.51 22.52
CA PHE A 330 1.73 19.01 21.72
C PHE A 330 1.99 20.48 22.00
N VAL A 331 3.27 20.82 22.14
CA VAL A 331 3.73 22.21 22.19
C VAL A 331 3.72 22.76 20.77
N ILE A 332 2.88 23.77 20.52
CA ILE A 332 2.73 24.45 19.24
C ILE A 332 2.75 25.96 19.44
N SER A 333 3.40 26.70 18.55
CA SER A 333 3.29 28.16 18.51
C SER A 333 2.05 28.59 17.72
N GLY A 334 1.55 29.80 17.98
CA GLY A 334 0.45 30.34 17.16
C GLY A 334 0.82 30.48 15.68
N ALA A 335 2.11 30.71 15.37
CA ALA A 335 2.63 30.79 14.02
C ALA A 335 2.59 29.43 13.30
N ASP A 336 2.79 28.31 14.02
CA ASP A 336 2.74 26.96 13.47
C ASP A 336 1.34 26.59 12.93
N MET A 337 0.31 27.29 13.41
CA MET A 337 -1.09 27.02 13.06
C MET A 337 -1.63 27.95 11.96
N VAL A 338 -0.79 28.77 11.36
CA VAL A 338 -1.17 29.64 10.22
C VAL A 338 -0.70 29.02 8.91
N PRO A 339 -1.62 28.66 7.99
CA PRO A 339 -1.22 28.12 6.69
C PRO A 339 -0.35 29.14 5.92
N GLY A 340 0.84 28.74 5.53
CA GLY A 340 1.74 29.58 4.75
C GLY A 340 1.17 29.91 3.36
N THR A 341 1.21 31.19 2.97
CA THR A 341 0.75 31.64 1.65
C THR A 341 1.64 31.14 0.50
N GLN A 342 2.89 30.81 0.81
CA GLN A 342 3.86 30.26 -0.15
C GLN A 342 3.40 28.95 -0.80
N TYR A 343 2.62 28.13 -0.10
CA TYR A 343 2.12 26.86 -0.62
C TYR A 343 1.16 27.08 -1.80
N LYS A 344 0.30 28.10 -1.73
CA LYS A 344 -0.58 28.48 -2.84
C LYS A 344 0.19 28.94 -4.07
N LYS A 345 1.31 29.65 -3.86
CA LYS A 345 2.19 30.10 -4.95
C LYS A 345 2.90 28.90 -5.58
N ALA A 346 3.48 28.01 -4.78
CA ALA A 346 4.17 26.80 -5.24
C ALA A 346 3.21 25.88 -6.01
N TYR A 347 2.00 25.68 -5.51
CA TYR A 347 0.95 24.95 -6.19
C TYR A 347 0.59 25.54 -7.55
N ARG A 348 0.36 26.86 -7.64
CA ARG A 348 0.08 27.54 -8.90
C ARG A 348 1.26 27.46 -9.87
N ALA A 349 2.49 27.52 -9.36
CA ALA A 349 3.70 27.37 -10.18
C ALA A 349 3.83 25.95 -10.74
N ALA A 350 3.58 24.92 -9.94
CA ALA A 350 3.58 23.52 -10.39
C ALA A 350 2.55 23.25 -11.50
N PHE A 351 1.37 23.86 -11.41
CA PHE A 351 0.38 23.79 -12.50
C PHE A 351 0.85 24.51 -13.78
N ARG A 352 1.51 25.66 -13.64
CA ARG A 352 2.02 26.41 -14.78
C ARG A 352 3.17 25.67 -15.48
N SER A 353 4.09 25.09 -14.74
CA SER A 353 5.26 24.37 -15.28
C SER A 353 4.88 23.13 -16.10
N LYS A 354 3.75 22.50 -15.80
CA LYS A 354 3.20 21.35 -16.56
C LYS A 354 2.25 21.76 -17.69
N GLY A 355 2.31 23.03 -18.14
CA GLY A 355 1.45 23.57 -19.20
C GLY A 355 -0.03 23.72 -18.82
N GLY A 356 -0.30 23.84 -17.57
CA GLY A 356 -1.33 23.06 -16.98
C GLY A 356 -2.53 23.76 -16.42
N PHE A 357 -2.53 24.94 -15.82
CA PHE A 357 -3.76 25.41 -15.17
C PHE A 357 -4.90 25.65 -16.18
N VAL A 358 -4.62 26.28 -17.30
CA VAL A 358 -5.61 26.53 -18.37
C VAL A 358 -6.00 25.20 -19.03
N ARG A 359 -5.01 24.38 -19.39
CA ARG A 359 -5.23 23.06 -19.97
C ARG A 359 -6.01 22.14 -19.03
N TYR A 360 -5.72 22.21 -17.75
CA TYR A 360 -6.44 21.50 -16.69
C TYR A 360 -7.89 22.00 -16.56
N GLN A 361 -8.14 23.31 -16.55
CA GLN A 361 -9.50 23.86 -16.50
C GLN A 361 -10.30 23.48 -17.73
N LEU A 362 -9.68 23.53 -18.92
CA LEU A 362 -10.29 23.07 -20.17
C LEU A 362 -10.61 21.56 -20.13
N LYS A 363 -9.64 20.74 -19.71
CA LYS A 363 -9.88 19.30 -19.51
C LYS A 363 -11.03 19.05 -18.54
N ARG A 364 -11.12 19.79 -17.45
CA ARG A 364 -12.18 19.70 -16.47
C ARG A 364 -13.55 20.04 -17.07
N ILE A 365 -13.64 21.08 -17.85
CA ILE A 365 -14.89 21.46 -18.54
C ILE A 365 -15.26 20.35 -19.53
N LEU A 366 -14.34 19.92 -20.36
CA LEU A 366 -14.59 18.87 -21.35
C LEU A 366 -15.00 17.54 -20.74
N VAL A 367 -14.34 17.12 -19.68
CA VAL A 367 -14.57 15.79 -19.06
C VAL A 367 -15.78 15.77 -18.13
N TYR A 368 -16.08 16.86 -17.45
CA TYR A 368 -17.14 16.88 -16.42
C TYR A 368 -18.40 17.62 -16.83
N VAL A 369 -18.27 18.69 -17.60
CA VAL A 369 -19.43 19.51 -17.99
C VAL A 369 -20.03 18.97 -19.28
N VAL A 370 -19.22 18.80 -20.33
CA VAL A 370 -19.71 18.35 -21.64
C VAL A 370 -20.46 17.02 -21.58
N PRO A 371 -20.00 15.96 -20.89
CA PRO A 371 -20.76 14.73 -20.79
C PRO A 371 -22.09 14.87 -20.06
N ARG A 372 -22.25 15.87 -19.18
CA ARG A 372 -23.54 16.09 -18.49
C ARG A 372 -24.64 16.62 -19.43
N LEU A 373 -24.25 17.20 -20.55
CA LEU A 373 -25.17 17.64 -21.60
C LEU A 373 -25.71 16.46 -22.43
N ILE A 374 -25.16 15.25 -22.25
CA ILE A 374 -25.60 14.04 -22.96
C ILE A 374 -26.70 13.36 -22.14
N PRO A 375 -27.94 13.26 -22.67
CA PRO A 375 -29.07 12.69 -21.91
C PRO A 375 -28.89 11.21 -21.56
N CYS A 376 -28.28 10.42 -22.44
CA CYS A 376 -28.09 8.97 -22.27
C CYS A 376 -26.90 8.64 -21.33
N ALA A 377 -27.16 7.94 -20.22
CA ALA A 377 -26.16 7.63 -19.20
C ALA A 377 -24.99 6.75 -19.71
N THR A 378 -25.27 5.78 -20.56
CA THR A 378 -24.24 4.90 -21.17
C THR A 378 -23.34 5.66 -22.13
N LYS A 379 -23.91 6.47 -23.01
CA LYS A 379 -23.15 7.35 -23.91
C LYS A 379 -22.33 8.38 -23.14
N ARG A 380 -22.88 8.93 -22.07
CA ARG A 380 -22.16 9.85 -21.16
C ARG A 380 -20.90 9.22 -20.57
N THR A 381 -20.98 7.98 -20.11
CA THR A 381 -19.85 7.25 -19.53
C THR A 381 -18.80 6.92 -20.60
N SER A 382 -19.20 6.54 -21.79
CA SER A 382 -18.29 6.24 -22.91
C SER A 382 -17.55 7.48 -23.39
N VAL A 383 -18.26 8.62 -23.55
CA VAL A 383 -17.66 9.90 -23.93
C VAL A 383 -16.66 10.38 -22.85
N ARG A 384 -17.01 10.23 -21.59
CA ARG A 384 -16.12 10.58 -20.47
C ARG A 384 -14.85 9.73 -20.45
N ARG A 385 -14.93 8.43 -20.71
CA ARG A 385 -13.77 7.54 -20.82
C ARG A 385 -12.90 7.94 -22.00
N TRP A 386 -13.50 8.21 -23.14
CA TRP A 386 -12.79 8.64 -24.35
C TRP A 386 -12.03 9.96 -24.13
N LEU A 387 -12.71 10.98 -23.57
CA LEU A 387 -12.10 12.28 -23.25
C LEU A 387 -10.93 12.12 -22.25
N ASN A 388 -11.06 11.25 -21.23
CA ASN A 388 -9.98 10.99 -20.29
C ASN A 388 -8.75 10.35 -20.91
N LYS A 389 -8.93 9.59 -21.99
CA LYS A 389 -7.83 8.89 -22.67
C LYS A 389 -7.11 9.75 -23.70
N HIS A 390 -7.78 10.75 -24.29
CA HIS A 390 -7.28 11.48 -25.47
C HIS A 390 -7.03 12.97 -25.20
N ILE A 391 -7.38 13.52 -24.05
CA ILE A 391 -7.15 14.90 -23.60
C ILE A 391 -6.41 14.88 -22.26
#